data_13066369f528d0750fd38ae57eb0c865
#
_entry.id   13066369f528d0750fd38ae57eb0c865
#
_cell.length_a   1.000
_cell.length_b   1.000
_cell.length_c   1.000
_cell.angle_alpha   90.00
_cell.angle_beta   90.00
_cell.angle_gamma   90.00
#
_symmetry.space_group_name_H-M   'P 1'
#
loop_
_entity.id
_entity.type
_entity.pdbx_description
1 polymer ?
#
loop_
_entity_poly.entity_id
_entity_poly.type
_entity_poly.pdbx_seq_one_letter_code
_entity_poly.pdbx_strand_id
1 'polypeptide(L)'
;MSNPNPATPPAPSWFAGFAAVALLGYAAFLGLNFSPFAGGSDSSGYLNAAKLLARGQLTAPPRDFAGLTVSSPTQLQPLGFIAEPARGRLVPTYPLGLPAHLALAGLLFGWTAGPLVVGVGATLAAIFLLYAIAREFRFVWPLAALGSVLFGAFPVTIFVAVQPLSDVLATTWVLAAFYAALRARASLDWAVAAGIALAVAVFVRPTNVLVLPALVVLLGAHWRSLAAFLIGGLPGALLLLAANAHLFGSPWRMGYVPVFEAFRLVYAAPTLLHFAKWLGAFAPGLVIVLAVAGFRPRSLSIRERLALALWFFVPFSVYACYEFSHEVWWGLRFILPAVPALILVALAALDHWLHSRPRLLAPAIALLLLWAVGGAVFWTRHFHTLLTKTYERAYADVGVWARTHLPADTVVTAHAESGALYYYTPFPILRWDQMSPAEFSAHAAHLARAGRPLHLVVHESEESSALNERAPARWEKVAALSQRTIWRYVGPAP
;
A
#
# COMPACT_ATOMS: atom_id res chain seq x y z
N MET A 1 7.65 -37.26 26.73
CA MET A 1 6.52 -36.62 27.42
C MET A 1 6.96 -35.21 27.75
N SER A 2 6.54 -34.22 26.95
CA SER A 2 6.83 -32.80 27.20
C SER A 2 5.84 -32.29 28.25
N ASN A 3 6.38 -31.83 29.38
CA ASN A 3 5.63 -31.16 30.43
C ASN A 3 4.77 -30.05 29.81
N PRO A 4 3.45 -29.98 30.08
CA PRO A 4 2.63 -28.90 29.57
C PRO A 4 3.15 -27.59 30.16
N ASN A 5 3.73 -26.75 29.32
CA ASN A 5 4.20 -25.42 29.70
C ASN A 5 3.02 -24.65 30.34
N PRO A 6 3.21 -23.99 31.49
CA PRO A 6 2.14 -23.29 32.16
C PRO A 6 1.53 -22.25 31.21
N ALA A 7 0.20 -22.24 31.14
CA ALA A 7 -0.53 -21.28 30.33
C ALA A 7 -0.12 -19.84 30.73
N THR A 8 0.16 -18.99 29.76
CA THR A 8 0.45 -17.57 30.06
C THR A 8 -0.73 -16.94 30.76
N PRO A 9 -0.51 -16.15 31.84
CA PRO A 9 -1.61 -15.55 32.57
C PRO A 9 -2.52 -14.71 31.66
N PRO A 10 -3.82 -14.78 31.86
CA PRO A 10 -4.76 -13.96 31.10
C PRO A 10 -4.50 -12.47 31.37
N ALA A 11 -4.91 -11.62 30.44
CA ALA A 11 -4.93 -10.19 30.69
C ALA A 11 -5.95 -9.86 31.79
N PRO A 12 -5.68 -8.86 32.65
CA PRO A 12 -6.64 -8.45 33.68
C PRO A 12 -7.92 -7.89 33.03
N SER A 13 -9.04 -7.99 33.74
CA SER A 13 -10.37 -7.62 33.21
C SER A 13 -10.46 -6.17 32.70
N TRP A 14 -9.77 -5.23 33.36
CA TRP A 14 -9.71 -3.82 32.96
C TRP A 14 -8.99 -3.61 31.63
N PHE A 15 -8.07 -4.50 31.24
CA PHE A 15 -7.26 -4.36 30.03
C PHE A 15 -8.11 -4.30 28.75
N ALA A 16 -9.16 -5.11 28.66
CA ALA A 16 -10.04 -5.11 27.49
C ALA A 16 -10.73 -3.75 27.29
N GLY A 17 -11.23 -3.15 28.39
CA GLY A 17 -11.83 -1.81 28.35
C GLY A 17 -10.82 -0.72 27.96
N PHE A 18 -9.63 -0.75 28.57
CA PHE A 18 -8.55 0.18 28.21
C PHE A 18 -8.12 0.04 26.75
N ALA A 19 -7.91 -1.20 26.27
CA ALA A 19 -7.54 -1.47 24.88
C ALA A 19 -8.61 -0.99 23.89
N ALA A 20 -9.91 -1.18 24.22
CA ALA A 20 -11.01 -0.69 23.40
C ALA A 20 -10.99 0.85 23.30
N VAL A 21 -10.81 1.56 24.41
CA VAL A 21 -10.71 3.03 24.43
C VAL A 21 -9.49 3.51 23.63
N ALA A 22 -8.34 2.86 23.81
CA ALA A 22 -7.12 3.19 23.07
C ALA A 22 -7.28 2.97 21.55
N LEU A 23 -7.90 1.87 21.13
CA LEU A 23 -8.19 1.57 19.73
C LEU A 23 -9.21 2.55 19.13
N LEU A 24 -10.24 2.93 19.88
CA LEU A 24 -11.20 3.96 19.44
C LEU A 24 -10.53 5.33 19.29
N GLY A 25 -9.67 5.72 20.23
CA GLY A 25 -8.87 6.94 20.13
C GLY A 25 -7.93 6.92 18.92
N TYR A 26 -7.28 5.78 18.65
CA TYR A 26 -6.42 5.62 17.49
C TYR A 26 -7.22 5.61 16.18
N ALA A 27 -8.39 4.97 16.15
CA ALA A 27 -9.32 5.02 15.02
C ALA A 27 -9.76 6.45 14.70
N ALA A 28 -10.11 7.22 15.75
CA ALA A 28 -10.46 8.63 15.60
C ALA A 28 -9.28 9.46 15.07
N PHE A 29 -8.07 9.24 15.60
CA PHE A 29 -6.85 9.89 15.10
C PHE A 29 -6.62 9.60 13.61
N LEU A 30 -6.67 8.34 13.19
CA LEU A 30 -6.51 7.97 11.80
C LEU A 30 -7.64 8.55 10.94
N GLY A 31 -8.89 8.46 11.39
CA GLY A 31 -10.07 8.94 10.66
C GLY A 31 -10.06 10.44 10.40
N LEU A 32 -9.65 11.24 11.38
CA LEU A 32 -9.52 12.70 11.24
C LEU A 32 -8.47 13.09 10.20
N ASN A 33 -7.40 12.29 10.07
CA ASN A 33 -6.29 12.54 9.16
C ASN A 33 -6.38 11.77 7.85
N PHE A 34 -7.38 10.89 7.69
CA PHE A 34 -7.54 10.07 6.49
C PHE A 34 -7.88 10.91 5.26
N SER A 35 -7.19 10.63 4.17
CA SER A 35 -7.44 11.19 2.83
C SER A 35 -8.33 10.23 2.02
N PRO A 36 -9.60 10.56 1.76
CA PRO A 36 -10.45 9.75 0.87
C PRO A 36 -10.31 10.12 -0.60
N PHE A 37 -9.37 11.00 -0.94
CA PHE A 37 -9.25 11.60 -2.26
C PHE A 37 -8.49 10.71 -3.24
N ALA A 38 -8.90 10.77 -4.51
CA ALA A 38 -8.14 10.23 -5.62
C ALA A 38 -7.09 11.27 -6.03
N GLY A 39 -5.95 11.23 -5.38
CA GLY A 39 -4.87 12.21 -5.57
C GLY A 39 -3.75 11.66 -6.44
N GLY A 40 -2.61 11.31 -5.85
CA GLY A 40 -1.46 10.77 -6.57
C GLY A 40 -1.75 9.47 -7.33
N SER A 41 -0.71 8.93 -7.99
CA SER A 41 -0.81 7.77 -8.88
C SER A 41 -1.48 6.55 -8.23
N ASP A 42 -1.06 6.21 -6.99
CA ASP A 42 -1.57 5.02 -6.29
C ASP A 42 -3.04 5.20 -5.88
N SER A 43 -3.36 6.28 -5.15
CA SER A 43 -4.71 6.53 -4.64
C SER A 43 -5.73 6.71 -5.77
N SER A 44 -5.38 7.47 -6.82
CA SER A 44 -6.25 7.63 -7.98
C SER A 44 -6.44 6.33 -8.76
N GLY A 45 -5.37 5.54 -8.95
CA GLY A 45 -5.44 4.28 -9.66
C GLY A 45 -6.31 3.25 -8.94
N TYR A 46 -6.16 3.08 -7.62
CA TYR A 46 -7.01 2.20 -6.82
C TYR A 46 -8.48 2.64 -6.81
N LEU A 47 -8.75 3.93 -6.64
CA LEU A 47 -10.12 4.45 -6.60
C LEU A 47 -10.80 4.41 -7.97
N ASN A 48 -10.08 4.66 -9.07
CA ASN A 48 -10.59 4.49 -10.42
C ASN A 48 -10.97 3.02 -10.68
N ALA A 49 -10.08 2.07 -10.35
CA ALA A 49 -10.36 0.65 -10.50
C ALA A 49 -11.54 0.19 -9.61
N ALA A 50 -11.66 0.73 -8.39
CA ALA A 50 -12.78 0.44 -7.49
C ALA A 50 -14.11 0.92 -8.07
N LYS A 51 -14.16 2.12 -8.68
CA LYS A 51 -15.37 2.61 -9.37
C LYS A 51 -15.78 1.75 -10.56
N LEU A 52 -14.80 1.20 -11.30
CA LEU A 52 -15.08 0.25 -12.38
C LEU A 52 -15.70 -1.03 -11.83
N LEU A 53 -15.08 -1.63 -10.80
CA LEU A 53 -15.59 -2.83 -10.16
C LEU A 53 -17.01 -2.65 -9.59
N ALA A 54 -17.29 -1.51 -8.96
CA ALA A 54 -18.61 -1.18 -8.44
C ALA A 54 -19.70 -1.11 -9.54
N ARG A 55 -19.29 -0.92 -10.80
CA ARG A 55 -20.17 -0.94 -11.99
C ARG A 55 -20.16 -2.29 -12.71
N GLY A 56 -19.52 -3.32 -12.14
CA GLY A 56 -19.34 -4.64 -12.78
C GLY A 56 -18.37 -4.62 -13.96
N GLN A 57 -17.48 -3.62 -14.04
CA GLN A 57 -16.52 -3.45 -15.13
C GLN A 57 -15.10 -3.73 -14.65
N LEU A 58 -14.29 -4.38 -15.47
CA LEU A 58 -12.86 -4.62 -15.22
C LEU A 58 -11.96 -3.65 -16.00
N THR A 59 -12.48 -3.05 -17.05
CA THR A 59 -11.79 -2.10 -17.94
C THR A 59 -12.69 -0.93 -18.25
N ALA A 60 -12.09 0.20 -18.65
CA ALA A 60 -12.84 1.36 -19.11
C ALA A 60 -12.72 1.54 -20.64
N PRO A 61 -13.72 2.07 -21.33
CA PRO A 61 -13.57 2.53 -22.71
C PRO A 61 -12.60 3.73 -22.76
N PRO A 62 -11.83 3.91 -23.84
CA PRO A 62 -11.07 5.13 -24.06
C PRO A 62 -12.03 6.32 -24.22
N ARG A 63 -11.57 7.47 -23.78
CA ARG A 63 -12.30 8.74 -24.01
C ARG A 63 -12.04 9.25 -25.41
N ASP A 64 -12.95 10.05 -25.95
CA ASP A 64 -12.85 10.57 -27.32
C ASP A 64 -11.80 11.68 -27.45
N PHE A 65 -10.81 11.46 -28.29
CA PHE A 65 -9.74 12.40 -28.65
C PHE A 65 -9.95 13.01 -30.05
N ALA A 66 -11.16 13.02 -30.57
CA ALA A 66 -11.49 13.52 -31.93
C ALA A 66 -10.67 12.85 -33.04
N GLY A 67 -10.48 11.53 -32.98
CA GLY A 67 -9.74 10.78 -33.98
C GLY A 67 -8.22 10.97 -33.94
N LEU A 68 -7.68 11.50 -32.84
CA LEU A 68 -6.22 11.69 -32.69
C LEU A 68 -5.50 10.36 -32.81
N THR A 69 -4.51 10.31 -33.69
CA THR A 69 -3.58 9.18 -33.82
C THR A 69 -2.32 9.46 -32.99
N VAL A 70 -1.91 8.50 -32.15
CA VAL A 70 -0.74 8.60 -31.27
C VAL A 70 0.35 7.64 -31.73
N SER A 71 1.62 8.00 -31.52
CA SER A 71 2.78 7.15 -31.80
C SER A 71 2.96 6.06 -30.73
N SER A 72 2.55 6.34 -29.50
CA SER A 72 2.59 5.40 -28.38
C SER A 72 1.29 5.41 -27.58
N PRO A 73 0.76 4.24 -27.20
CA PRO A 73 -0.38 4.14 -26.30
C PRO A 73 -0.21 4.88 -24.97
N THR A 74 1.04 5.03 -24.49
CA THR A 74 1.35 5.71 -23.23
C THR A 74 0.90 7.17 -23.21
N GLN A 75 0.78 7.81 -24.37
CA GLN A 75 0.29 9.18 -24.52
C GLN A 75 -1.19 9.35 -24.11
N LEU A 76 -1.98 8.29 -24.20
CA LEU A 76 -3.43 8.27 -23.85
C LEU A 76 -3.70 7.55 -22.50
N GLN A 77 -2.66 7.36 -21.72
CA GLN A 77 -2.68 6.51 -20.52
C GLN A 77 -2.64 7.37 -19.24
N PRO A 78 -3.80 7.70 -18.62
CA PRO A 78 -3.81 8.34 -17.30
C PRO A 78 -3.08 7.45 -16.28
N LEU A 79 -2.43 8.06 -15.28
CA LEU A 79 -1.81 7.31 -14.19
C LEU A 79 -2.81 6.34 -13.53
N GLY A 80 -2.37 5.11 -13.28
CA GLY A 80 -3.22 4.03 -12.76
C GLY A 80 -3.91 3.21 -13.83
N PHE A 81 -3.68 3.50 -15.13
CA PHE A 81 -4.19 2.71 -16.26
C PHE A 81 -3.07 2.33 -17.24
N ILE A 82 -3.35 1.34 -18.04
CA ILE A 82 -2.61 0.96 -19.26
C ILE A 82 -3.59 1.11 -20.42
N ALA A 83 -3.19 1.86 -21.46
CA ALA A 83 -3.99 2.01 -22.65
C ALA A 83 -3.72 0.86 -23.63
N GLU A 84 -4.77 0.19 -24.09
CA GLU A 84 -4.74 -0.82 -25.16
C GLU A 84 -5.61 -0.36 -26.34
N PRO A 85 -5.13 0.57 -27.20
CA PRO A 85 -5.93 1.14 -28.29
C PRO A 85 -6.45 0.10 -29.28
N ALA A 86 -5.64 -0.94 -29.55
CA ALA A 86 -6.02 -2.04 -30.45
C ALA A 86 -7.25 -2.82 -29.96
N ARG A 87 -7.52 -2.80 -28.66
CA ARG A 87 -8.70 -3.42 -28.03
C ARG A 87 -9.74 -2.41 -27.57
N GLY A 88 -9.52 -1.13 -27.83
CA GLY A 88 -10.44 -0.05 -27.45
C GLY A 88 -10.70 0.02 -25.95
N ARG A 89 -9.66 -0.14 -25.09
CA ARG A 89 -9.86 -0.17 -23.64
C ARG A 89 -8.68 0.43 -22.87
N LEU A 90 -9.00 0.89 -21.63
CA LEU A 90 -8.05 1.23 -20.57
C LEU A 90 -8.13 0.14 -19.48
N VAL A 91 -6.99 -0.43 -19.13
CA VAL A 91 -6.85 -1.52 -18.15
C VAL A 91 -6.25 -0.94 -16.86
N PRO A 92 -6.85 -1.16 -15.67
CA PRO A 92 -6.25 -0.76 -14.40
C PRO A 92 -4.87 -1.40 -14.20
N THR A 93 -3.89 -0.60 -13.81
CA THR A 93 -2.50 -1.06 -13.60
C THR A 93 -2.36 -1.90 -12.34
N TYR A 94 -3.07 -1.52 -11.26
CA TYR A 94 -2.90 -2.09 -9.93
C TYR A 94 -3.70 -3.39 -9.74
N PRO A 95 -3.22 -4.31 -8.85
CA PRO A 95 -3.95 -5.51 -8.49
C PRO A 95 -5.34 -5.20 -7.95
N LEU A 96 -6.32 -6.05 -8.27
CA LEU A 96 -7.74 -5.80 -7.99
C LEU A 96 -8.14 -6.01 -6.53
N GLY A 97 -7.26 -6.53 -5.67
CA GLY A 97 -7.62 -6.84 -4.28
C GLY A 97 -8.04 -5.62 -3.47
N LEU A 98 -7.23 -4.56 -3.40
CA LEU A 98 -7.66 -3.33 -2.74
C LEU A 98 -8.85 -2.68 -3.45
N PRO A 99 -8.88 -2.51 -4.79
CA PRO A 99 -10.06 -2.04 -5.49
C PRO A 99 -11.35 -2.78 -5.16
N ALA A 100 -11.33 -4.09 -4.99
CA ALA A 100 -12.49 -4.88 -4.62
C ALA A 100 -13.02 -4.53 -3.21
N HIS A 101 -12.12 -4.37 -2.22
CA HIS A 101 -12.50 -3.93 -0.89
C HIS A 101 -13.05 -2.50 -0.89
N LEU A 102 -12.42 -1.60 -1.66
CA LEU A 102 -12.88 -0.21 -1.81
C LEU A 102 -14.23 -0.13 -2.54
N ALA A 103 -14.46 -0.97 -3.56
CA ALA A 103 -15.73 -1.04 -4.27
C ALA A 103 -16.87 -1.47 -3.35
N LEU A 104 -16.67 -2.57 -2.60
CA LEU A 104 -17.65 -3.05 -1.63
C LEU A 104 -17.94 -1.98 -0.56
N ALA A 105 -16.90 -1.41 0.04
CA ALA A 105 -17.07 -0.37 1.06
C ALA A 105 -17.67 0.92 0.47
N GLY A 106 -17.31 1.28 -0.75
CA GLY A 106 -17.87 2.43 -1.48
C GLY A 106 -19.37 2.29 -1.77
N LEU A 107 -19.82 1.08 -2.10
CA LEU A 107 -21.24 0.77 -2.28
C LEU A 107 -22.02 0.79 -0.96
N LEU A 108 -21.43 0.34 0.14
CA LEU A 108 -22.10 0.26 1.44
C LEU A 108 -22.09 1.60 2.20
N PHE A 109 -20.99 2.34 2.15
CA PHE A 109 -20.75 3.53 2.99
C PHE A 109 -20.51 4.83 2.18
N GLY A 110 -20.54 4.73 0.85
CA GLY A 110 -20.20 5.86 -0.04
C GLY A 110 -18.69 6.05 -0.24
N TRP A 111 -18.35 6.82 -1.27
CA TRP A 111 -16.96 6.97 -1.75
C TRP A 111 -16.06 7.84 -0.88
N THR A 112 -16.61 8.52 0.12
CA THR A 112 -15.83 9.27 1.12
C THR A 112 -15.55 8.40 2.36
N ALA A 113 -16.59 7.72 2.89
CA ALA A 113 -16.43 6.91 4.09
C ALA A 113 -15.90 5.49 3.79
N GLY A 114 -16.22 4.92 2.63
CA GLY A 114 -15.77 3.58 2.26
C GLY A 114 -14.25 3.39 2.30
N PRO A 115 -13.44 4.23 1.64
CA PRO A 115 -11.99 4.13 1.72
C PRO A 115 -11.44 4.26 3.15
N LEU A 116 -12.03 5.14 3.97
CA LEU A 116 -11.68 5.29 5.38
C LEU A 116 -11.97 4.00 6.16
N VAL A 117 -13.15 3.40 5.98
CA VAL A 117 -13.52 2.13 6.64
C VAL A 117 -12.54 1.02 6.29
N VAL A 118 -12.12 0.92 5.04
CA VAL A 118 -11.12 -0.08 4.61
C VAL A 118 -9.76 0.20 5.25
N GLY A 119 -9.23 1.42 5.16
CA GLY A 119 -7.89 1.76 5.65
C GLY A 119 -7.78 1.68 7.17
N VAL A 120 -8.70 2.34 7.89
CA VAL A 120 -8.72 2.33 9.36
C VAL A 120 -9.07 0.93 9.89
N GLY A 121 -10.08 0.28 9.31
CA GLY A 121 -10.48 -1.08 9.70
C GLY A 121 -9.35 -2.08 9.53
N ALA A 122 -8.64 -2.04 8.40
CA ALA A 122 -7.47 -2.88 8.18
C ALA A 122 -6.36 -2.62 9.21
N THR A 123 -6.09 -1.35 9.53
CA THR A 123 -5.07 -0.99 10.52
C THR A 123 -5.40 -1.53 11.90
N LEU A 124 -6.64 -1.36 12.36
CA LEU A 124 -7.07 -1.87 13.67
C LEU A 124 -7.06 -3.40 13.70
N ALA A 125 -7.46 -4.06 12.62
CA ALA A 125 -7.40 -5.51 12.49
C ALA A 125 -5.95 -6.01 12.51
N ALA A 126 -5.00 -5.33 11.85
CA ALA A 126 -3.58 -5.66 11.90
C ALA A 126 -3.01 -5.58 13.33
N ILE A 127 -3.33 -4.50 14.06
CA ILE A 127 -2.94 -4.29 15.46
C ILE A 127 -3.48 -5.43 16.35
N PHE A 128 -4.76 -5.77 16.19
CA PHE A 128 -5.40 -6.86 16.93
C PHE A 128 -4.78 -8.23 16.60
N LEU A 129 -4.59 -8.51 15.32
CA LEU A 129 -4.00 -9.79 14.86
C LEU A 129 -2.56 -9.94 15.35
N LEU A 130 -1.76 -8.86 15.36
CA LEU A 130 -0.40 -8.92 15.90
C LEU A 130 -0.40 -9.21 17.40
N TYR A 131 -1.33 -8.60 18.17
CA TYR A 131 -1.54 -8.97 19.57
C TYR A 131 -1.88 -10.45 19.71
N ALA A 132 -2.83 -10.95 18.93
CA ALA A 132 -3.27 -12.34 18.99
C ALA A 132 -2.12 -13.31 18.62
N ILE A 133 -1.34 -13.01 17.57
CA ILE A 133 -0.15 -13.80 17.18
C ILE A 133 0.88 -13.80 18.32
N ALA A 134 1.17 -12.66 18.94
CA ALA A 134 2.09 -12.58 20.06
C ALA A 134 1.62 -13.44 21.25
N ARG A 135 0.30 -13.51 21.49
CA ARG A 135 -0.29 -14.40 22.50
C ARG A 135 -0.16 -15.90 22.12
N GLU A 136 -0.32 -16.25 20.85
CA GLU A 136 -0.07 -17.62 20.35
C GLU A 136 1.42 -18.02 20.52
N PHE A 137 2.35 -17.06 20.41
CA PHE A 137 3.77 -17.25 20.75
C PHE A 137 4.04 -17.23 22.25
N ARG A 138 3.00 -17.19 23.09
CA ARG A 138 3.05 -17.27 24.56
C ARG A 138 3.71 -16.08 25.25
N PHE A 139 3.79 -14.94 24.58
CA PHE A 139 4.24 -13.72 25.26
C PHE A 139 3.20 -13.26 26.29
N VAL A 140 3.68 -12.74 27.43
CA VAL A 140 2.80 -12.13 28.42
C VAL A 140 2.03 -10.95 27.80
N TRP A 141 0.80 -10.73 28.25
CA TRP A 141 -0.09 -9.73 27.65
C TRP A 141 0.55 -8.32 27.50
N PRO A 142 1.41 -7.82 28.42
CA PRO A 142 2.00 -6.49 28.25
C PRO A 142 3.00 -6.44 27.09
N LEU A 143 3.76 -7.52 26.86
CA LEU A 143 4.66 -7.62 25.70
C LEU A 143 3.87 -7.73 24.39
N ALA A 144 2.78 -8.51 24.38
CA ALA A 144 1.91 -8.61 23.22
C ALA A 144 1.29 -7.23 22.87
N ALA A 145 0.80 -6.48 23.88
CA ALA A 145 0.29 -5.13 23.72
C ALA A 145 1.37 -4.16 23.22
N LEU A 146 2.60 -4.24 23.75
CA LEU A 146 3.73 -3.46 23.27
C LEU A 146 3.98 -3.69 21.78
N GLY A 147 3.97 -4.95 21.31
CA GLY A 147 4.15 -5.27 19.89
C GLY A 147 3.11 -4.59 18.99
N SER A 148 1.85 -4.58 19.44
CA SER A 148 0.76 -3.91 18.74
C SER A 148 0.95 -2.39 18.66
N VAL A 149 1.40 -1.77 19.77
CA VAL A 149 1.71 -0.33 19.78
C VAL A 149 2.91 -0.01 18.89
N LEU A 150 3.97 -0.84 18.94
CA LEU A 150 5.15 -0.67 18.07
C LEU A 150 4.78 -0.69 16.58
N PHE A 151 3.86 -1.56 16.18
CA PHE A 151 3.36 -1.62 14.80
C PHE A 151 2.46 -0.42 14.46
N GLY A 152 1.49 -0.10 15.33
CA GLY A 152 0.58 1.04 15.12
C GLY A 152 1.29 2.39 15.11
N ALA A 153 2.31 2.55 15.95
CA ALA A 153 3.12 3.76 16.04
C ALA A 153 4.28 3.82 15.01
N PHE A 154 4.49 2.76 14.24
CA PHE A 154 5.53 2.77 13.21
C PHE A 154 5.21 3.84 12.15
N PRO A 155 6.11 4.80 11.86
CA PRO A 155 5.81 5.96 11.01
C PRO A 155 5.28 5.59 9.63
N VAL A 156 5.78 4.49 9.03
CA VAL A 156 5.31 3.99 7.75
C VAL A 156 3.89 3.44 7.85
N THR A 157 3.53 2.76 8.96
CA THR A 157 2.16 2.30 9.18
C THR A 157 1.19 3.48 9.21
N ILE A 158 1.53 4.56 9.94
CA ILE A 158 0.69 5.77 9.99
C ILE A 158 0.56 6.39 8.60
N PHE A 159 1.67 6.53 7.85
CA PHE A 159 1.67 7.10 6.51
C PHE A 159 0.73 6.37 5.54
N VAL A 160 0.78 5.03 5.52
CA VAL A 160 -0.06 4.24 4.62
C VAL A 160 -1.49 4.06 5.13
N ALA A 161 -1.71 4.17 6.45
CA ALA A 161 -3.02 4.03 7.08
C ALA A 161 -3.94 5.25 6.86
N VAL A 162 -3.38 6.42 6.57
CA VAL A 162 -4.16 7.66 6.32
C VAL A 162 -4.47 7.91 4.84
N GLN A 163 -4.27 6.90 3.98
CA GLN A 163 -4.46 6.97 2.54
C GLN A 163 -5.05 5.65 1.99
N PRO A 164 -5.73 5.67 0.84
CA PRO A 164 -6.25 4.45 0.21
C PRO A 164 -5.12 3.66 -0.50
N LEU A 165 -4.17 3.14 0.28
CA LEU A 165 -3.04 2.33 -0.18
C LEU A 165 -3.21 0.86 0.21
N SER A 166 -2.57 -0.04 -0.57
CA SER A 166 -2.71 -1.48 -0.38
C SER A 166 -1.90 -2.07 0.78
N ASP A 167 -0.94 -1.33 1.30
CA ASP A 167 0.11 -1.82 2.19
C ASP A 167 -0.42 -2.37 3.53
N VAL A 168 -1.27 -1.58 4.21
CA VAL A 168 -1.87 -2.02 5.49
C VAL A 168 -2.85 -3.16 5.30
N LEU A 169 -3.72 -3.08 4.28
CA LEU A 169 -4.68 -4.14 3.98
C LEU A 169 -3.96 -5.46 3.66
N ALA A 170 -2.90 -5.40 2.87
CA ALA A 170 -2.05 -6.54 2.55
C ALA A 170 -1.40 -7.13 3.81
N THR A 171 -0.85 -6.27 4.68
CA THR A 171 -0.26 -6.67 5.97
C THR A 171 -1.31 -7.34 6.88
N THR A 172 -2.53 -6.82 6.91
CA THR A 172 -3.64 -7.40 7.69
C THR A 172 -3.95 -8.82 7.25
N TRP A 173 -4.06 -9.06 5.95
CA TRP A 173 -4.32 -10.39 5.43
C TRP A 173 -3.14 -11.35 5.61
N VAL A 174 -1.89 -10.86 5.55
CA VAL A 174 -0.70 -11.64 5.92
C VAL A 174 -0.77 -12.03 7.40
N LEU A 175 -1.08 -11.10 8.30
CA LEU A 175 -1.24 -11.39 9.73
C LEU A 175 -2.38 -12.39 9.98
N ALA A 176 -3.50 -12.27 9.27
CA ALA A 176 -4.60 -13.23 9.36
C ALA A 176 -4.15 -14.63 8.93
N ALA A 177 -3.36 -14.74 7.86
CA ALA A 177 -2.79 -16.01 7.41
C ALA A 177 -1.85 -16.64 8.46
N PHE A 178 -0.98 -15.83 9.07
CA PHE A 178 -0.09 -16.29 10.14
C PHE A 178 -0.84 -16.70 11.40
N TYR A 179 -1.82 -15.92 11.84
CA TYR A 179 -2.68 -16.27 12.97
C TYR A 179 -3.39 -17.60 12.72
N ALA A 180 -4.02 -17.74 11.56
CA ALA A 180 -4.71 -18.97 11.20
C ALA A 180 -3.75 -20.18 11.10
N ALA A 181 -2.55 -20.00 10.54
CA ALA A 181 -1.54 -21.06 10.47
C ALA A 181 -1.07 -21.53 11.86
N LEU A 182 -0.94 -20.61 12.83
CA LEU A 182 -0.63 -20.96 14.23
C LEU A 182 -1.77 -21.78 14.87
N ARG A 183 -3.01 -21.44 14.56
CA ARG A 183 -4.23 -22.13 15.05
C ARG A 183 -4.50 -23.45 14.32
N ALA A 184 -3.90 -23.70 13.17
CA ALA A 184 -4.09 -24.93 12.38
C ALA A 184 -3.70 -26.20 13.13
N ARG A 185 -2.99 -26.10 14.26
CA ARG A 185 -2.74 -27.22 15.19
C ARG A 185 -4.01 -27.71 15.90
N ALA A 186 -5.04 -26.86 16.00
CA ALA A 186 -6.29 -27.19 16.69
C ALA A 186 -7.34 -27.80 15.74
N SER A 187 -7.44 -27.31 14.48
CA SER A 187 -8.33 -27.88 13.47
C SER A 187 -7.85 -27.59 12.05
N LEU A 188 -8.28 -28.40 11.07
CA LEU A 188 -7.98 -28.19 9.65
C LEU A 188 -8.67 -26.95 9.07
N ASP A 189 -9.77 -26.51 9.67
CA ASP A 189 -10.48 -25.29 9.22
C ASP A 189 -9.58 -24.06 9.30
N TRP A 190 -8.71 -24.00 10.32
CA TRP A 190 -7.72 -22.96 10.43
C TRP A 190 -6.64 -23.03 9.34
N ALA A 191 -6.30 -24.22 8.85
CA ALA A 191 -5.40 -24.35 7.71
C ALA A 191 -6.08 -23.85 6.42
N VAL A 192 -7.36 -24.16 6.21
CA VAL A 192 -8.17 -23.60 5.11
C VAL A 192 -8.20 -22.07 5.22
N ALA A 193 -8.51 -21.54 6.41
CA ALA A 193 -8.55 -20.09 6.65
C ALA A 193 -7.19 -19.41 6.36
N ALA A 194 -6.08 -20.06 6.71
CA ALA A 194 -4.73 -19.55 6.39
C ALA A 194 -4.50 -19.47 4.87
N GLY A 195 -4.96 -20.48 4.12
CA GLY A 195 -4.91 -20.50 2.66
C GLY A 195 -5.74 -19.37 2.04
N ILE A 196 -6.99 -19.19 2.48
CA ILE A 196 -7.87 -18.10 2.04
C ILE A 196 -7.23 -16.76 2.34
N ALA A 197 -6.74 -16.55 3.56
CA ALA A 197 -6.15 -15.28 3.96
C ALA A 197 -4.89 -14.94 3.13
N LEU A 198 -4.02 -15.93 2.87
CA LEU A 198 -2.88 -15.73 1.98
C LEU A 198 -3.32 -15.40 0.55
N ALA A 199 -4.31 -16.12 0.01
CA ALA A 199 -4.83 -15.84 -1.33
C ALA A 199 -5.35 -14.41 -1.46
N VAL A 200 -6.09 -13.91 -0.46
CA VAL A 200 -6.53 -12.50 -0.43
C VAL A 200 -5.33 -11.56 -0.30
N ALA A 201 -4.35 -11.85 0.57
CA ALA A 201 -3.14 -11.05 0.70
C ALA A 201 -2.39 -10.92 -0.64
N VAL A 202 -2.29 -12.03 -1.40
CA VAL A 202 -1.66 -12.07 -2.72
C VAL A 202 -2.52 -11.33 -3.76
N PHE A 203 -3.84 -11.42 -3.69
CA PHE A 203 -4.75 -10.69 -4.58
C PHE A 203 -4.70 -9.18 -4.34
N VAL A 204 -4.47 -8.73 -3.08
CA VAL A 204 -4.21 -7.32 -2.74
C VAL A 204 -2.82 -6.89 -3.19
N ARG A 205 -1.82 -7.76 -3.00
CA ARG A 205 -0.42 -7.46 -3.33
C ARG A 205 0.32 -8.75 -3.70
N PRO A 206 0.57 -9.02 -4.99
CA PRO A 206 1.11 -10.30 -5.47
C PRO A 206 2.42 -10.74 -4.80
N THR A 207 3.26 -9.80 -4.40
CA THR A 207 4.50 -10.07 -3.69
C THR A 207 4.31 -10.67 -2.29
N ASN A 208 3.09 -10.68 -1.72
CA ASN A 208 2.81 -11.40 -0.48
C ASN A 208 2.94 -12.92 -0.61
N VAL A 209 3.04 -13.46 -1.82
CA VAL A 209 3.42 -14.87 -2.02
C VAL A 209 4.78 -15.21 -1.38
N LEU A 210 5.63 -14.20 -1.19
CA LEU A 210 6.96 -14.34 -0.56
C LEU A 210 6.88 -14.79 0.91
N VAL A 211 5.73 -14.68 1.59
CA VAL A 211 5.57 -15.19 2.96
C VAL A 211 5.16 -16.68 2.99
N LEU A 212 4.86 -17.29 1.83
CA LEU A 212 4.46 -18.70 1.72
C LEU A 212 5.45 -19.67 2.39
N PRO A 213 6.78 -19.55 2.21
CA PRO A 213 7.73 -20.45 2.88
C PRO A 213 7.60 -20.44 4.42
N ALA A 214 7.36 -19.27 5.00
CA ALA A 214 7.17 -19.12 6.44
C ALA A 214 5.89 -19.82 6.92
N LEU A 215 4.78 -19.68 6.18
CA LEU A 215 3.51 -20.35 6.48
C LEU A 215 3.61 -21.87 6.36
N VAL A 216 4.29 -22.39 5.32
CA VAL A 216 4.55 -23.83 5.15
C VAL A 216 5.35 -24.37 6.33
N VAL A 217 6.38 -23.65 6.80
CA VAL A 217 7.13 -24.01 7.98
C VAL A 217 6.23 -24.03 9.22
N LEU A 218 5.33 -23.08 9.42
CA LEU A 218 4.37 -23.07 10.55
C LEU A 218 3.36 -24.20 10.48
N LEU A 219 2.83 -24.55 9.32
CA LEU A 219 1.91 -25.67 9.11
C LEU A 219 2.63 -27.02 9.31
N GLY A 220 3.92 -27.10 8.94
CA GLY A 220 4.78 -28.25 9.05
C GLY A 220 4.48 -29.34 8.04
N ALA A 221 5.12 -30.52 8.26
CA ALA A 221 5.05 -31.63 7.33
C ALA A 221 3.72 -32.45 7.38
N HIS A 222 2.69 -31.96 8.07
CA HIS A 222 1.40 -32.65 8.10
C HIS A 222 0.66 -32.46 6.77
N TRP A 223 0.67 -33.46 5.92
CA TRP A 223 0.07 -33.39 4.58
C TRP A 223 -1.39 -32.92 4.57
N ARG A 224 -2.20 -33.32 5.60
CA ARG A 224 -3.61 -32.89 5.74
C ARG A 224 -3.72 -31.38 5.93
N SER A 225 -2.86 -30.79 6.76
CA SER A 225 -2.85 -29.33 6.98
C SER A 225 -2.38 -28.59 5.73
N LEU A 226 -1.38 -29.13 5.01
CA LEU A 226 -0.94 -28.57 3.74
C LEU A 226 -2.00 -28.68 2.65
N ALA A 227 -2.68 -29.82 2.56
CA ALA A 227 -3.80 -30.00 1.62
C ALA A 227 -4.96 -29.06 1.93
N ALA A 228 -5.35 -28.92 3.21
CA ALA A 228 -6.39 -28.00 3.63
C ALA A 228 -6.01 -26.53 3.32
N PHE A 229 -4.76 -26.14 3.56
CA PHE A 229 -4.22 -24.83 3.19
C PHE A 229 -4.30 -24.59 1.67
N LEU A 230 -3.91 -25.58 0.86
CA LEU A 230 -4.02 -25.50 -0.60
C LEU A 230 -5.47 -25.37 -1.07
N ILE A 231 -6.39 -26.16 -0.47
CA ILE A 231 -7.82 -26.06 -0.78
C ILE A 231 -8.35 -24.65 -0.51
N GLY A 232 -7.95 -24.03 0.60
CA GLY A 232 -8.33 -22.65 0.92
C GLY A 232 -7.72 -21.62 -0.04
N GLY A 233 -6.46 -21.80 -0.44
CA GLY A 233 -5.71 -20.84 -1.25
C GLY A 233 -5.97 -20.92 -2.75
N LEU A 234 -6.23 -22.13 -3.27
CA LEU A 234 -6.34 -22.40 -4.69
C LEU A 234 -7.44 -21.58 -5.41
N PRO A 235 -8.65 -21.40 -4.88
CA PRO A 235 -9.67 -20.60 -5.56
C PRO A 235 -9.23 -19.16 -5.80
N GLY A 236 -8.59 -18.54 -4.80
CA GLY A 236 -8.10 -17.17 -4.95
C GLY A 236 -6.89 -17.06 -5.89
N ALA A 237 -6.00 -18.06 -5.91
CA ALA A 237 -4.90 -18.12 -6.86
C ALA A 237 -5.42 -18.26 -8.30
N LEU A 238 -6.40 -19.14 -8.53
CA LEU A 238 -7.03 -19.31 -9.85
C LEU A 238 -7.76 -18.01 -10.28
N LEU A 239 -8.45 -17.33 -9.36
CA LEU A 239 -9.10 -16.06 -9.64
C LEU A 239 -8.07 -15.00 -10.08
N LEU A 240 -6.92 -14.91 -9.39
CA LEU A 240 -5.85 -13.98 -9.77
C LEU A 240 -5.31 -14.28 -11.17
N LEU A 241 -5.02 -15.55 -11.46
CA LEU A 241 -4.50 -15.97 -12.76
C LEU A 241 -5.53 -15.70 -13.88
N ALA A 242 -6.82 -15.96 -13.63
CA ALA A 242 -7.89 -15.67 -14.58
C ALA A 242 -8.06 -14.17 -14.81
N ALA A 243 -8.01 -13.35 -13.75
CA ALA A 243 -8.06 -11.89 -13.85
C ALA A 243 -6.88 -11.35 -14.66
N ASN A 244 -5.66 -11.82 -14.40
CA ASN A 244 -4.48 -11.43 -15.16
C ASN A 244 -4.59 -11.83 -16.63
N ALA A 245 -5.04 -13.07 -16.94
CA ALA A 245 -5.23 -13.53 -18.31
C ALA A 245 -6.26 -12.66 -19.06
N HIS A 246 -7.34 -12.28 -18.40
CA HIS A 246 -8.36 -11.41 -18.99
C HIS A 246 -7.86 -9.97 -19.19
N LEU A 247 -7.19 -9.38 -18.20
CA LEU A 247 -6.74 -8.00 -18.23
C LEU A 247 -5.50 -7.80 -19.11
N PHE A 248 -4.50 -8.68 -18.99
CA PHE A 248 -3.18 -8.51 -19.58
C PHE A 248 -2.82 -9.55 -20.66
N GLY A 249 -3.77 -10.46 -20.98
CA GLY A 249 -3.60 -11.48 -22.01
C GLY A 249 -2.74 -12.69 -21.60
N SER A 250 -2.27 -12.73 -20.36
CA SER A 250 -1.51 -13.86 -19.81
C SER A 250 -1.72 -13.98 -18.29
N PRO A 251 -1.89 -15.18 -17.73
CA PRO A 251 -2.05 -15.38 -16.30
C PRO A 251 -0.84 -14.90 -15.47
N TRP A 252 0.34 -14.84 -16.07
CA TRP A 252 1.60 -14.46 -15.42
C TRP A 252 1.96 -12.99 -15.59
N ARG A 253 1.23 -12.26 -16.44
CA ARG A 253 1.45 -10.83 -16.67
C ARG A 253 0.61 -10.01 -15.70
N MET A 254 1.19 -8.94 -15.18
CA MET A 254 0.54 -7.95 -14.32
C MET A 254 0.69 -6.57 -14.94
N GLY A 255 -0.05 -5.60 -14.44
CA GLY A 255 0.01 -4.21 -14.92
C GLY A 255 1.28 -3.45 -14.55
N TYR A 256 2.20 -4.08 -13.84
CA TYR A 256 3.50 -3.49 -13.49
C TYR A 256 4.55 -3.75 -14.56
N VAL A 257 5.66 -3.01 -14.47
CA VAL A 257 6.88 -3.29 -15.20
C VAL A 257 7.28 -4.77 -15.00
N PRO A 258 7.81 -5.44 -16.05
CA PRO A 258 8.25 -6.83 -15.92
C PRO A 258 9.15 -7.05 -14.70
N VAL A 259 8.94 -8.15 -13.99
CA VAL A 259 9.64 -8.44 -12.70
C VAL A 259 11.16 -8.35 -12.85
N PHE A 260 11.73 -8.86 -13.95
CA PHE A 260 13.17 -8.83 -14.18
C PHE A 260 13.74 -7.43 -14.51
N GLU A 261 12.89 -6.47 -14.85
CA GLU A 261 13.28 -5.08 -15.05
C GLU A 261 13.21 -4.30 -13.74
N ALA A 262 12.16 -4.53 -12.94
CA ALA A 262 11.92 -3.85 -11.68
C ALA A 262 12.81 -4.38 -10.53
N PHE A 263 13.21 -5.67 -10.57
CA PHE A 263 14.00 -6.32 -9.51
C PHE A 263 15.38 -6.69 -10.05
N ARG A 264 16.39 -5.90 -9.69
CA ARG A 264 17.78 -6.08 -10.14
C ARG A 264 18.75 -5.97 -8.98
N LEU A 265 19.82 -6.78 -8.99
CA LEU A 265 20.86 -6.77 -7.95
C LEU A 265 21.57 -5.43 -7.80
N VAL A 266 21.59 -4.61 -8.86
CA VAL A 266 22.19 -3.26 -8.81
C VAL A 266 21.53 -2.36 -7.76
N TYR A 267 20.28 -2.58 -7.44
CA TYR A 267 19.54 -1.83 -6.40
C TYR A 267 19.81 -2.32 -4.98
N ALA A 268 20.44 -3.50 -4.80
CA ALA A 268 20.57 -4.11 -3.48
C ALA A 268 21.40 -3.26 -2.51
N ALA A 269 22.58 -2.77 -2.91
CA ALA A 269 23.44 -1.99 -2.04
C ALA A 269 22.79 -0.67 -1.58
N PRO A 270 22.27 0.21 -2.47
CA PRO A 270 21.60 1.44 -2.04
C PRO A 270 20.35 1.15 -1.20
N THR A 271 19.58 0.11 -1.52
CA THR A 271 18.37 -0.25 -0.75
C THR A 271 18.70 -0.78 0.63
N LEU A 272 19.72 -1.63 0.79
CA LEU A 272 20.13 -2.13 2.10
C LEU A 272 20.60 -0.99 3.01
N LEU A 273 21.36 -0.03 2.49
CA LEU A 273 21.76 1.17 3.23
C LEU A 273 20.54 2.01 3.61
N HIS A 274 19.60 2.17 2.70
CA HIS A 274 18.34 2.89 2.92
C HIS A 274 17.48 2.21 4.01
N PHE A 275 17.31 0.88 3.92
CA PHE A 275 16.58 0.12 4.92
C PHE A 275 17.27 0.16 6.29
N ALA A 276 18.60 0.03 6.35
CA ALA A 276 19.34 0.15 7.60
C ALA A 276 19.17 1.54 8.24
N LYS A 277 19.26 2.61 7.43
CA LYS A 277 19.02 3.97 7.88
C LYS A 277 17.62 4.15 8.47
N TRP A 278 16.59 3.78 7.74
CA TRP A 278 15.23 4.12 8.12
C TRP A 278 14.60 3.15 9.13
N LEU A 279 14.96 1.85 9.11
CA LEU A 279 14.61 0.94 10.20
C LEU A 279 15.31 1.36 11.50
N GLY A 280 16.59 1.76 11.42
CA GLY A 280 17.33 2.29 12.55
C GLY A 280 16.72 3.59 13.08
N ALA A 281 16.25 4.50 12.21
CA ALA A 281 15.64 5.77 12.62
C ALA A 281 14.22 5.60 13.19
N PHE A 282 13.38 4.73 12.59
CA PHE A 282 11.98 4.58 12.97
C PHE A 282 11.75 3.59 14.09
N ALA A 283 12.61 2.58 14.22
CA ALA A 283 12.48 1.54 15.21
C ALA A 283 13.81 1.25 15.96
N PRO A 284 14.56 2.30 16.41
CA PRO A 284 15.87 2.10 17.03
C PRO A 284 15.77 1.22 18.29
N GLY A 285 14.61 1.19 19.07
CA GLY A 285 14.40 0.29 20.19
C GLY A 285 14.40 -1.18 19.84
N LEU A 286 13.82 -1.51 18.69
CA LEU A 286 13.91 -2.90 18.22
C LEU A 286 15.35 -3.27 17.91
N VAL A 287 16.10 -2.37 17.28
CA VAL A 287 17.53 -2.58 16.97
C VAL A 287 18.35 -2.73 18.25
N ILE A 288 18.16 -1.87 19.25
CA ILE A 288 18.84 -1.95 20.55
C ILE A 288 18.48 -3.24 21.28
N VAL A 289 17.19 -3.60 21.33
CA VAL A 289 16.75 -4.86 21.95
C VAL A 289 17.44 -6.06 21.32
N LEU A 290 17.48 -6.13 19.98
CA LEU A 290 18.15 -7.21 19.26
C LEU A 290 19.67 -7.22 19.50
N ALA A 291 20.31 -6.05 19.55
CA ALA A 291 21.75 -5.94 19.81
C ALA A 291 22.13 -6.37 21.24
N VAL A 292 21.32 -5.99 22.24
CA VAL A 292 21.58 -6.26 23.67
C VAL A 292 21.16 -7.65 24.08
N ALA A 293 19.96 -8.09 23.66
CA ALA A 293 19.40 -9.37 24.08
C ALA A 293 19.92 -10.56 23.26
N GLY A 294 20.48 -10.29 22.08
CA GLY A 294 20.96 -11.32 21.16
C GLY A 294 19.81 -12.13 20.52
N PHE A 295 20.16 -12.95 19.51
CA PHE A 295 19.19 -13.73 18.74
C PHE A 295 19.04 -15.17 19.30
N ARG A 296 18.82 -15.32 20.63
CA ARG A 296 18.64 -16.64 21.25
C ARG A 296 17.33 -16.75 22.03
N PRO A 297 16.15 -16.56 21.41
CA PRO A 297 14.87 -16.66 22.10
C PRO A 297 14.60 -18.13 22.46
N ARG A 298 14.86 -18.53 23.71
CA ARG A 298 14.56 -19.88 24.22
C ARG A 298 13.06 -20.16 24.31
N SER A 299 12.22 -19.12 24.33
CA SER A 299 10.76 -19.21 24.37
C SER A 299 10.15 -19.75 23.07
N LEU A 300 10.84 -19.60 21.93
CA LEU A 300 10.37 -20.04 20.62
C LEU A 300 11.00 -21.37 20.20
N SER A 301 10.21 -22.28 19.67
CA SER A 301 10.70 -23.50 19.01
C SER A 301 11.54 -23.17 17.78
N ILE A 302 12.39 -24.10 17.33
CA ILE A 302 13.19 -23.92 16.11
C ILE A 302 12.31 -23.62 14.89
N ARG A 303 11.14 -24.24 14.81
CA ARG A 303 10.15 -24.04 13.76
C ARG A 303 9.58 -22.63 13.77
N GLU A 304 9.23 -22.09 14.91
CA GLU A 304 8.73 -20.72 15.08
C GLU A 304 9.81 -19.69 14.72
N ARG A 305 11.06 -19.93 15.15
CA ARG A 305 12.20 -19.07 14.79
C ARG A 305 12.46 -19.07 13.28
N LEU A 306 12.46 -20.24 12.65
CA LEU A 306 12.65 -20.36 11.21
C LEU A 306 11.52 -19.67 10.44
N ALA A 307 10.26 -19.84 10.88
CA ALA A 307 9.13 -19.18 10.25
C ALA A 307 9.22 -17.65 10.34
N LEU A 308 9.58 -17.10 11.52
CA LEU A 308 9.77 -15.66 11.69
C LEU A 308 10.94 -15.14 10.84
N ALA A 309 12.03 -15.89 10.76
CA ALA A 309 13.17 -15.54 9.92
C ALA A 309 12.79 -15.51 8.43
N LEU A 310 12.11 -16.55 7.94
CA LEU A 310 11.63 -16.58 6.55
C LEU A 310 10.61 -15.48 6.27
N TRP A 311 9.70 -15.19 7.22
CA TRP A 311 8.72 -14.13 7.07
C TRP A 311 9.37 -12.75 6.90
N PHE A 312 10.47 -12.49 7.63
CA PHE A 312 11.19 -11.22 7.49
C PHE A 312 12.16 -11.23 6.31
N PHE A 313 13.08 -12.19 6.26
CA PHE A 313 14.22 -12.12 5.35
C PHE A 313 13.86 -12.39 3.88
N VAL A 314 12.82 -13.20 3.57
CA VAL A 314 12.47 -13.47 2.17
C VAL A 314 11.89 -12.20 1.50
N PRO A 315 10.85 -11.52 2.03
CA PRO A 315 10.40 -10.27 1.45
C PRO A 315 11.47 -9.17 1.49
N PHE A 316 12.23 -9.06 2.59
CA PHE A 316 13.30 -8.08 2.76
C PHE A 316 14.36 -8.21 1.65
N SER A 317 14.85 -9.43 1.37
CA SER A 317 15.88 -9.69 0.37
C SER A 317 15.38 -9.41 -1.06
N VAL A 318 14.12 -9.78 -1.36
CA VAL A 318 13.54 -9.50 -2.67
C VAL A 318 13.36 -7.99 -2.87
N TYR A 319 12.79 -7.29 -1.89
CA TYR A 319 12.62 -5.84 -2.00
C TYR A 319 13.92 -5.05 -1.87
N ALA A 320 14.99 -5.64 -1.35
CA ALA A 320 16.33 -5.04 -1.45
C ALA A 320 16.78 -4.85 -2.91
N CYS A 321 16.28 -5.68 -3.82
CA CYS A 321 16.58 -5.60 -5.24
C CYS A 321 15.56 -4.76 -6.05
N TYR A 322 14.55 -4.16 -5.40
CA TYR A 322 13.47 -3.43 -6.08
C TYR A 322 13.83 -1.97 -6.33
N GLU A 323 13.63 -1.50 -7.56
CA GLU A 323 13.97 -0.17 -8.07
C GLU A 323 13.52 0.97 -7.14
N PHE A 324 12.25 0.97 -6.71
CA PHE A 324 11.64 2.06 -5.93
C PHE A 324 11.84 1.95 -4.41
N SER A 325 12.60 0.96 -3.92
CA SER A 325 12.72 0.75 -2.47
C SER A 325 13.61 1.77 -1.75
N HIS A 326 14.49 2.48 -2.45
CA HIS A 326 15.52 3.35 -1.87
C HIS A 326 15.39 4.84 -2.20
N GLU A 327 14.37 5.24 -2.94
CA GLU A 327 14.20 6.63 -3.36
C GLU A 327 13.74 7.55 -2.22
N VAL A 328 12.81 7.06 -1.39
CA VAL A 328 12.13 7.86 -0.38
C VAL A 328 11.96 7.07 0.93
N TRP A 329 11.88 7.77 2.07
CA TRP A 329 11.76 7.15 3.39
C TRP A 329 10.56 6.19 3.50
N TRP A 330 9.46 6.51 2.84
CA TRP A 330 8.26 5.65 2.81
C TRP A 330 8.40 4.44 1.85
N GLY A 331 9.53 4.27 1.17
CA GLY A 331 9.90 3.04 0.45
C GLY A 331 9.92 1.81 1.36
N LEU A 332 10.09 1.98 2.68
CA LEU A 332 9.90 0.91 3.67
C LEU A 332 8.50 0.27 3.63
N ARG A 333 7.49 0.91 3.03
CA ARG A 333 6.15 0.34 2.87
C ARG A 333 6.16 -0.99 2.10
N PHE A 334 7.13 -1.19 1.23
CA PHE A 334 7.23 -2.43 0.47
C PHE A 334 7.52 -3.65 1.34
N ILE A 335 8.23 -3.46 2.44
CA ILE A 335 8.50 -4.52 3.42
C ILE A 335 7.57 -4.47 4.64
N LEU A 336 6.55 -3.60 4.65
CA LEU A 336 5.62 -3.47 5.78
C LEU A 336 4.97 -4.80 6.18
N PRO A 337 4.58 -5.71 5.26
CA PRO A 337 4.06 -7.04 5.64
C PRO A 337 5.06 -7.93 6.39
N ALA A 338 6.36 -7.61 6.37
CA ALA A 338 7.42 -8.33 7.09
C ALA A 338 7.78 -7.69 8.44
N VAL A 339 7.43 -6.41 8.66
CA VAL A 339 7.73 -5.68 9.92
C VAL A 339 7.17 -6.38 11.16
N PRO A 340 5.95 -6.98 11.16
CA PRO A 340 5.46 -7.76 12.29
C PRO A 340 6.39 -8.89 12.74
N ALA A 341 7.05 -9.57 11.81
CA ALA A 341 8.02 -10.63 12.16
C ALA A 341 9.23 -10.06 12.92
N LEU A 342 9.74 -8.89 12.50
CA LEU A 342 10.84 -8.20 13.19
C LEU A 342 10.42 -7.80 14.61
N ILE A 343 9.21 -7.28 14.80
CA ILE A 343 8.65 -6.93 16.11
C ILE A 343 8.56 -8.18 16.98
N LEU A 344 8.00 -9.29 16.47
CA LEU A 344 7.86 -10.54 17.23
C LEU A 344 9.21 -11.13 17.65
N VAL A 345 10.22 -11.05 16.80
CA VAL A 345 11.59 -11.49 17.13
C VAL A 345 12.19 -10.61 18.23
N ALA A 346 12.01 -9.29 18.16
CA ALA A 346 12.48 -8.38 19.21
C ALA A 346 11.78 -8.62 20.54
N LEU A 347 10.43 -8.87 20.52
CA LEU A 347 9.71 -9.24 21.72
C LEU A 347 10.19 -10.56 22.33
N ALA A 348 10.49 -11.56 21.50
CA ALA A 348 11.03 -12.84 21.96
C ALA A 348 12.42 -12.69 22.59
N ALA A 349 13.27 -11.83 22.01
CA ALA A 349 14.58 -11.50 22.58
C ALA A 349 14.43 -10.75 23.92
N LEU A 350 13.51 -9.80 23.99
CA LEU A 350 13.23 -9.04 25.21
C LEU A 350 12.66 -9.94 26.31
N ASP A 351 11.68 -10.78 25.99
CA ASP A 351 11.10 -11.77 26.92
C ASP A 351 12.18 -12.67 27.50
N HIS A 352 13.05 -13.21 26.66
CA HIS A 352 14.17 -14.04 27.10
C HIS A 352 15.14 -13.29 28.03
N TRP A 353 15.52 -12.04 27.68
CA TRP A 353 16.43 -11.23 28.48
C TRP A 353 15.82 -10.82 29.83
N LEU A 354 14.53 -10.50 29.85
CA LEU A 354 13.79 -10.07 31.05
C LEU A 354 13.40 -11.25 31.96
N HIS A 355 13.41 -12.48 31.45
CA HIS A 355 13.06 -13.65 32.25
C HIS A 355 13.90 -13.78 33.54
N SER A 356 15.19 -13.45 33.47
CA SER A 356 16.06 -13.39 34.64
C SER A 356 16.02 -12.05 35.38
N ARG A 357 15.26 -11.08 34.90
CA ARG A 357 15.19 -9.69 35.43
C ARG A 357 13.76 -9.16 35.45
N PRO A 358 12.80 -9.81 36.12
CA PRO A 358 11.37 -9.47 36.02
C PRO A 358 11.07 -8.03 36.47
N ARG A 359 11.89 -7.46 37.36
CA ARG A 359 11.77 -6.07 37.84
C ARG A 359 12.00 -5.03 36.72
N LEU A 360 12.70 -5.41 35.64
CA LEU A 360 12.98 -4.53 34.50
C LEU A 360 11.89 -4.58 33.42
N LEU A 361 10.89 -5.47 33.54
CA LEU A 361 9.83 -5.61 32.54
C LEU A 361 9.04 -4.32 32.36
N ALA A 362 8.53 -3.76 33.44
CA ALA A 362 7.72 -2.54 33.39
C ALA A 362 8.51 -1.32 32.88
N PRO A 363 9.72 -1.00 33.39
CA PRO A 363 10.49 0.11 32.86
C PRO A 363 10.95 -0.10 31.39
N ALA A 364 11.26 -1.32 30.97
CA ALA A 364 11.60 -1.59 29.58
C ALA A 364 10.41 -1.36 28.64
N ILE A 365 9.21 -1.83 29.02
CA ILE A 365 7.98 -1.57 28.27
C ILE A 365 7.69 -0.06 28.21
N ALA A 366 7.78 0.63 29.35
CA ALA A 366 7.52 2.08 29.42
C ALA A 366 8.47 2.86 28.50
N LEU A 367 9.76 2.53 28.51
CA LEU A 367 10.77 3.16 27.65
C LEU A 367 10.49 2.92 26.17
N LEU A 368 10.16 1.68 25.79
CA LEU A 368 9.85 1.33 24.40
C LEU A 368 8.53 1.98 23.92
N LEU A 369 7.52 2.09 24.79
CA LEU A 369 6.28 2.80 24.51
C LEU A 369 6.52 4.30 24.32
N LEU A 370 7.24 4.93 25.26
CA LEU A 370 7.59 6.35 25.19
C LEU A 370 8.32 6.65 23.87
N TRP A 371 9.23 5.76 23.52
CA TRP A 371 9.98 5.92 22.29
C TRP A 371 9.16 5.67 21.02
N ALA A 372 8.32 4.59 20.97
CA ALA A 372 7.45 4.34 19.82
C ALA A 372 6.49 5.52 19.58
N VAL A 373 5.83 6.01 20.64
CA VAL A 373 4.89 7.12 20.53
C VAL A 373 5.61 8.46 20.28
N GLY A 374 6.70 8.73 21.00
CA GLY A 374 7.52 9.93 20.77
C GLY A 374 8.13 9.97 19.37
N GLY A 375 8.66 8.83 18.90
CA GLY A 375 9.16 8.67 17.53
C GLY A 375 8.07 8.85 16.47
N ALA A 376 6.89 8.26 16.70
CA ALA A 376 5.74 8.46 15.81
C ALA A 376 5.37 9.94 15.69
N VAL A 377 5.26 10.66 16.80
CA VAL A 377 4.95 12.10 16.83
C VAL A 377 6.05 12.90 16.13
N PHE A 378 7.32 12.61 16.43
CA PHE A 378 8.45 13.30 15.81
C PHE A 378 8.45 13.11 14.28
N TRP A 379 8.43 11.86 13.80
CA TRP A 379 8.55 11.57 12.38
C TRP A 379 7.31 11.97 11.57
N THR A 380 6.10 11.83 12.11
CA THR A 380 4.88 12.28 11.42
C THR A 380 4.84 13.80 11.26
N ARG A 381 5.38 14.55 12.25
CA ARG A 381 5.55 16.00 12.13
C ARG A 381 6.67 16.37 11.16
N HIS A 382 7.83 15.73 11.28
CA HIS A 382 9.00 16.00 10.45
C HIS A 382 8.73 15.78 8.96
N PHE A 383 7.99 14.73 8.61
CA PHE A 383 7.63 14.43 7.22
C PHE A 383 6.27 14.99 6.80
N HIS A 384 5.64 15.77 7.64
CA HIS A 384 4.32 16.35 7.35
C HIS A 384 3.27 15.28 6.96
N THR A 385 3.38 14.07 7.49
CA THR A 385 2.52 12.92 7.14
C THR A 385 1.04 13.23 7.31
N LEU A 386 0.67 14.03 8.32
CA LEU A 386 -0.72 14.39 8.59
C LEU A 386 -1.26 15.45 7.62
N LEU A 387 -0.41 16.10 6.81
CA LEU A 387 -0.82 17.00 5.73
C LEU A 387 -1.16 16.25 4.42
N THR A 388 -0.95 14.93 4.37
CA THR A 388 -1.29 14.11 3.19
C THR A 388 -2.73 14.36 2.73
N LYS A 389 -3.69 14.47 3.66
CA LYS A 389 -5.07 14.81 3.34
C LYS A 389 -5.21 16.14 2.57
N THR A 390 -4.44 17.15 2.94
CA THR A 390 -4.43 18.46 2.28
C THR A 390 -3.80 18.37 0.90
N TYR A 391 -2.69 17.66 0.77
CA TYR A 391 -2.01 17.48 -0.52
C TYR A 391 -2.85 16.68 -1.51
N GLU A 392 -3.48 15.59 -1.06
CA GLU A 392 -4.36 14.77 -1.89
C GLU A 392 -5.66 15.51 -2.26
N ARG A 393 -6.20 16.34 -1.35
CA ARG A 393 -7.36 17.18 -1.62
C ARG A 393 -7.12 18.15 -2.78
N ALA A 394 -5.93 18.69 -2.90
CA ALA A 394 -5.58 19.61 -3.98
C ALA A 394 -5.82 19.03 -5.39
N TYR A 395 -5.65 17.73 -5.58
CA TYR A 395 -6.01 17.04 -6.84
C TYR A 395 -7.53 17.03 -7.07
N ALA A 396 -8.29 16.81 -6.01
CA ALA A 396 -9.75 16.82 -6.09
C ALA A 396 -10.27 18.23 -6.41
N ASP A 397 -9.74 19.26 -5.75
CA ASP A 397 -10.13 20.65 -5.94
C ASP A 397 -9.90 21.08 -7.41
N VAL A 398 -8.75 20.74 -7.99
CA VAL A 398 -8.45 21.00 -9.41
C VAL A 398 -9.38 20.23 -10.34
N GLY A 399 -9.64 18.94 -10.05
CA GLY A 399 -10.57 18.14 -10.85
C GLY A 399 -12.00 18.69 -10.83
N VAL A 400 -12.47 19.11 -9.65
CA VAL A 400 -13.80 19.74 -9.49
C VAL A 400 -13.85 21.06 -10.23
N TRP A 401 -12.83 21.91 -10.06
CA TRP A 401 -12.75 23.19 -10.78
C TRP A 401 -12.77 22.97 -12.30
N ALA A 402 -11.92 22.07 -12.81
CA ALA A 402 -11.86 21.78 -14.24
C ALA A 402 -13.20 21.32 -14.80
N ARG A 403 -13.91 20.44 -14.09
CA ARG A 403 -15.24 19.95 -14.51
C ARG A 403 -16.30 21.06 -14.59
N THR A 404 -16.19 22.09 -13.73
CA THR A 404 -17.20 23.17 -13.65
C THR A 404 -16.91 24.37 -14.52
N HIS A 405 -15.63 24.58 -14.90
CA HIS A 405 -15.21 25.80 -15.62
C HIS A 405 -14.71 25.55 -17.04
N LEU A 406 -14.23 24.33 -17.34
CA LEU A 406 -13.77 24.04 -18.70
C LEU A 406 -14.92 23.58 -19.60
N PRO A 407 -14.88 23.90 -20.91
CA PRO A 407 -15.85 23.41 -21.89
C PRO A 407 -15.97 21.87 -21.86
N ALA A 408 -17.17 21.34 -22.13
CA ALA A 408 -17.45 19.91 -22.01
C ALA A 408 -16.63 19.04 -22.98
N ASP A 409 -16.23 19.60 -24.11
CA ASP A 409 -15.44 18.95 -25.17
C ASP A 409 -13.92 19.15 -25.02
N THR A 410 -13.46 19.71 -23.89
CA THR A 410 -12.05 19.93 -23.60
C THR A 410 -11.25 18.63 -23.59
N VAL A 411 -10.07 18.66 -24.19
CA VAL A 411 -8.99 17.70 -23.95
C VAL A 411 -8.04 18.30 -22.92
N VAL A 412 -7.69 17.53 -21.89
CA VAL A 412 -6.74 17.97 -20.86
C VAL A 412 -5.41 17.26 -21.07
N THR A 413 -4.31 18.01 -21.04
CA THR A 413 -2.97 17.42 -20.97
C THR A 413 -2.41 17.56 -19.55
N ALA A 414 -1.92 16.45 -18.98
CA ALA A 414 -1.42 16.39 -17.60
C ALA A 414 -0.47 15.22 -17.40
N HIS A 415 0.41 15.30 -16.39
CA HIS A 415 1.26 14.19 -15.91
C HIS A 415 0.79 13.70 -14.54
N ALA A 416 1.28 14.30 -13.45
CA ALA A 416 0.99 13.85 -12.09
C ALA A 416 -0.51 13.89 -11.75
N GLU A 417 -1.25 14.83 -12.31
CA GLU A 417 -2.69 15.00 -12.11
C GLU A 417 -3.56 14.07 -12.97
N SER A 418 -2.99 13.36 -13.94
CA SER A 418 -3.73 12.63 -14.97
C SER A 418 -4.70 11.59 -14.40
N GLY A 419 -4.30 10.81 -13.41
CA GLY A 419 -5.15 9.80 -12.75
C GLY A 419 -6.30 10.41 -11.95
N ALA A 420 -6.03 11.52 -11.25
CA ALA A 420 -7.04 12.28 -10.52
C ALA A 420 -8.03 12.96 -11.46
N LEU A 421 -7.54 13.63 -12.49
CA LEU A 421 -8.40 14.25 -13.52
C LEU A 421 -9.28 13.20 -14.19
N TYR A 422 -8.77 12.01 -14.44
CA TYR A 422 -9.59 10.91 -14.96
C TYR A 422 -10.70 10.52 -13.98
N TYR A 423 -10.44 10.54 -12.67
CA TYR A 423 -11.42 10.21 -11.63
C TYR A 423 -12.52 11.29 -11.48
N TYR A 424 -12.13 12.57 -11.47
CA TYR A 424 -13.05 13.69 -11.15
C TYR A 424 -13.75 14.30 -12.37
N THR A 425 -13.24 14.10 -13.59
CA THR A 425 -13.74 14.75 -14.81
C THR A 425 -14.09 13.74 -15.89
N PRO A 426 -14.92 14.10 -16.87
CA PRO A 426 -15.15 13.29 -18.07
C PRO A 426 -14.11 13.51 -19.18
N PHE A 427 -13.15 14.43 -19.01
CA PHE A 427 -12.24 14.86 -20.07
C PHE A 427 -11.29 13.77 -20.52
N PRO A 428 -11.02 13.61 -21.83
CA PRO A 428 -9.88 12.83 -22.32
C PRO A 428 -8.57 13.43 -21.82
N ILE A 429 -7.65 12.56 -21.37
CA ILE A 429 -6.39 12.96 -20.74
C ILE A 429 -5.22 12.55 -21.62
N LEU A 430 -4.47 13.55 -22.09
CA LEU A 430 -3.24 13.38 -22.86
C LEU A 430 -2.02 13.53 -21.96
N ARG A 431 -1.04 12.65 -22.05
CA ARG A 431 0.16 12.64 -21.22
C ARG A 431 1.28 13.43 -21.91
N TRP A 432 1.48 14.69 -21.50
CA TRP A 432 2.53 15.53 -22.08
C TRP A 432 3.95 15.00 -21.83
N ASP A 433 4.18 14.29 -20.73
CA ASP A 433 5.46 13.69 -20.38
C ASP A 433 5.84 12.45 -21.23
N GLN A 434 4.86 11.88 -21.94
CA GLN A 434 5.02 10.68 -22.77
C GLN A 434 5.18 11.02 -24.27
N MET A 435 5.46 12.25 -24.61
CA MET A 435 5.62 12.69 -26.01
C MET A 435 6.79 13.65 -26.17
N SER A 436 7.33 13.68 -27.37
CA SER A 436 8.29 14.70 -27.76
C SER A 436 7.59 16.06 -28.02
N PRO A 437 8.33 17.18 -28.03
CA PRO A 437 7.78 18.48 -28.36
C PRO A 437 7.10 18.52 -29.74
N ALA A 438 7.67 17.81 -30.73
CA ALA A 438 7.12 17.75 -32.07
C ALA A 438 5.78 16.98 -32.11
N GLU A 439 5.67 15.86 -31.39
CA GLU A 439 4.43 15.10 -31.25
C GLU A 439 3.38 15.92 -30.54
N PHE A 440 3.74 16.63 -29.45
CA PHE A 440 2.82 17.52 -28.75
C PHE A 440 2.27 18.61 -29.70
N SER A 441 3.15 19.28 -30.47
CA SER A 441 2.75 20.31 -31.42
C SER A 441 1.82 19.76 -32.50
N ALA A 442 2.08 18.56 -33.02
CA ALA A 442 1.22 17.88 -34.00
C ALA A 442 -0.18 17.56 -33.41
N HIS A 443 -0.23 17.07 -32.15
CA HIS A 443 -1.47 16.77 -31.46
C HIS A 443 -2.26 18.04 -31.14
N ALA A 444 -1.62 19.09 -30.68
CA ALA A 444 -2.26 20.39 -30.41
C ALA A 444 -2.85 20.98 -31.70
N ALA A 445 -2.12 20.90 -32.83
CA ALA A 445 -2.62 21.35 -34.13
C ALA A 445 -3.80 20.50 -34.65
N HIS A 446 -3.79 19.18 -34.39
CA HIS A 446 -4.91 18.29 -34.72
C HIS A 446 -6.16 18.67 -33.94
N LEU A 447 -6.05 18.82 -32.61
CA LEU A 447 -7.15 19.20 -31.74
C LEU A 447 -7.72 20.57 -32.10
N ALA A 448 -6.84 21.55 -32.39
CA ALA A 448 -7.26 22.89 -32.82
C ALA A 448 -8.07 22.83 -34.12
N ARG A 449 -7.63 22.02 -35.13
CA ARG A 449 -8.41 21.82 -36.38
C ARG A 449 -9.74 21.13 -36.17
N ALA A 450 -9.80 20.24 -35.16
CA ALA A 450 -11.05 19.57 -34.76
C ALA A 450 -11.96 20.45 -33.89
N GLY A 451 -11.55 21.69 -33.59
CA GLY A 451 -12.31 22.61 -32.74
C GLY A 451 -12.35 22.22 -31.27
N ARG A 452 -11.44 21.33 -30.83
CA ARG A 452 -11.39 20.85 -29.44
C ARG A 452 -10.48 21.73 -28.59
N PRO A 453 -10.98 22.37 -27.52
CA PRO A 453 -10.15 23.14 -26.61
C PRO A 453 -9.10 22.23 -25.92
N LEU A 454 -7.86 22.69 -25.86
CA LEU A 454 -6.79 22.01 -25.16
C LEU A 454 -6.37 22.81 -23.93
N HIS A 455 -6.36 22.16 -22.75
CA HIS A 455 -5.88 22.76 -21.51
C HIS A 455 -4.77 21.91 -20.89
N LEU A 456 -3.75 22.59 -20.32
CA LEU A 456 -2.70 21.95 -19.55
C LEU A 456 -3.01 22.14 -18.05
N VAL A 457 -2.93 21.05 -17.30
CA VAL A 457 -2.96 21.07 -15.85
C VAL A 457 -1.64 20.53 -15.35
N VAL A 458 -0.92 21.31 -14.53
CA VAL A 458 0.44 21.01 -14.12
C VAL A 458 0.71 21.51 -12.71
N HIS A 459 1.49 20.76 -11.94
CA HIS A 459 2.02 21.21 -10.65
C HIS A 459 3.10 22.29 -10.88
N GLU A 460 3.18 23.30 -9.99
CA GLU A 460 4.13 24.41 -10.10
C GLU A 460 5.59 23.95 -10.28
N SER A 461 5.98 22.83 -9.64
CA SER A 461 7.33 22.27 -9.78
C SER A 461 7.63 21.68 -11.17
N GLU A 462 6.61 21.31 -11.94
CA GLU A 462 6.74 20.75 -13.29
C GLU A 462 6.44 21.80 -14.38
N GLU A 463 5.98 23.00 -14.00
CA GLU A 463 5.49 24.02 -14.93
C GLU A 463 6.52 24.42 -15.97
N SER A 464 7.77 24.64 -15.55
CA SER A 464 8.86 25.03 -16.47
C SER A 464 9.14 23.93 -17.50
N SER A 465 9.25 22.68 -17.06
CA SER A 465 9.49 21.55 -17.97
C SER A 465 8.31 21.32 -18.91
N ALA A 466 7.09 21.42 -18.41
CA ALA A 466 5.88 21.24 -19.22
C ALA A 466 5.77 22.31 -20.29
N LEU A 467 5.85 23.61 -19.92
CA LEU A 467 5.59 24.73 -20.85
C LEU A 467 6.73 24.94 -21.84
N ASN A 468 8.00 24.78 -21.43
CA ASN A 468 9.14 25.18 -22.22
C ASN A 468 9.81 24.01 -22.97
N GLU A 469 9.77 22.79 -22.38
CA GLU A 469 10.54 21.67 -22.92
C GLU A 469 9.65 20.63 -23.62
N ARG A 470 8.49 20.26 -23.02
CA ARG A 470 7.70 19.11 -23.46
C ARG A 470 6.44 19.48 -24.24
N ALA A 471 5.78 20.57 -23.87
CA ALA A 471 4.56 21.05 -24.50
C ALA A 471 4.69 22.51 -24.96
N PRO A 472 5.67 22.82 -25.84
CA PRO A 472 5.93 24.19 -26.28
C PRO A 472 4.74 24.72 -27.10
N ALA A 473 4.14 25.80 -26.61
CA ALA A 473 3.01 26.47 -27.23
C ALA A 473 2.85 27.88 -26.67
N ARG A 474 1.96 28.66 -27.27
CA ARG A 474 1.46 29.86 -26.61
C ARG A 474 0.34 29.45 -25.65
N TRP A 475 0.61 29.63 -24.37
CA TRP A 475 -0.29 29.31 -23.28
C TRP A 475 -0.82 30.56 -22.60
N GLU A 476 -2.09 30.55 -22.24
CA GLU A 476 -2.73 31.57 -21.41
C GLU A 476 -3.12 30.95 -20.07
N LYS A 477 -2.64 31.51 -18.96
CA LYS A 477 -2.97 31.05 -17.62
C LYS A 477 -4.42 31.39 -17.29
N VAL A 478 -5.24 30.38 -17.02
CA VAL A 478 -6.66 30.57 -16.73
C VAL A 478 -6.98 30.43 -15.25
N ALA A 479 -6.19 29.66 -14.50
CA ALA A 479 -6.34 29.50 -13.05
C ALA A 479 -5.06 29.06 -12.36
N ALA A 480 -5.01 29.28 -11.05
CA ALA A 480 -4.03 28.72 -10.13
C ALA A 480 -4.76 28.27 -8.86
N LEU A 481 -4.55 27.01 -8.46
CA LEU A 481 -5.25 26.35 -7.36
C LEU A 481 -4.30 25.38 -6.66
N SER A 482 -4.08 25.58 -5.36
CA SER A 482 -3.37 24.60 -4.52
C SER A 482 -2.05 24.09 -5.13
N GLN A 483 -1.15 25.00 -5.51
CA GLN A 483 0.15 24.71 -6.16
C GLN A 483 0.04 24.07 -7.55
N ARG A 484 -1.10 24.18 -8.19
CA ARG A 484 -1.30 23.74 -9.58
C ARG A 484 -1.80 24.89 -10.43
N THR A 485 -1.35 24.91 -11.67
CA THR A 485 -1.74 25.92 -12.65
C THR A 485 -2.47 25.27 -13.80
N ILE A 486 -3.45 26.00 -14.34
CA ILE A 486 -4.26 25.59 -15.46
C ILE A 486 -4.05 26.60 -16.57
N TRP A 487 -3.67 26.09 -17.74
CA TRP A 487 -3.33 26.89 -18.91
C TRP A 487 -4.20 26.50 -20.10
N ARG A 488 -4.63 27.49 -20.87
CA ARG A 488 -5.35 27.31 -22.13
C ARG A 488 -4.38 27.42 -23.31
N TYR A 489 -4.42 26.48 -24.23
CA TYR A 489 -3.71 26.55 -25.49
C TYR A 489 -4.31 27.65 -26.38
N VAL A 490 -3.49 28.60 -26.85
CA VAL A 490 -3.90 29.70 -27.72
C VAL A 490 -3.24 29.66 -29.09
N GLY A 491 -2.27 28.77 -29.31
CA GLY A 491 -1.63 28.59 -30.59
C GLY A 491 -0.24 27.95 -30.51
N PRO A 492 0.42 27.66 -31.64
CA PRO A 492 1.76 27.14 -31.65
C PRO A 492 2.75 28.09 -30.98
N ALA A 493 3.89 27.54 -30.54
CA ALA A 493 5.01 28.36 -30.08
C ALA A 493 5.46 29.31 -31.22
N PRO A 494 5.96 30.53 -30.90
CA PRO A 494 6.44 31.49 -31.88
C PRO A 494 7.65 30.97 -32.67
#